data_0d7282d87200b9a0b28fdacdbb67c09b
#
_entry.id   0d7282d87200b9a0b28fdacdbb67c09b
#
_cell.length_a   1.000
_cell.length_b   1.000
_cell.length_c   1.000
_cell.angle_alpha   90.00
_cell.angle_beta   90.00
_cell.angle_gamma   90.00
#
_symmetry.space_group_name_H-M   'P 1'
#
loop_
_entity.id
_entity.type
_entity.pdbx_description
1 polymer ?
#
loop_
_entity_poly.entity_id
_entity_poly.type
_entity_poly.pdbx_seq_one_letter_code
_entity_poly.pdbx_strand_id
1 'polypeptide(L)'
;MKTNPLITYPLWALVILGFVGATNVSLDNFNGNPCPSFFSVPVCYVVMLAYGLMLGSLVINHNGCKHHFFCIGWGVAFTIALLASLAEFFAGGGVCPSSGGGLRGATGTPLCYISLIMLIGILMLFIQGPYKRACEIHKK
;
A
#
# COMPACT_ATOMS: atom_id res chain seq x y z
N MET A 1 -22.19 -13.37 -6.73
CA MET A 1 -21.85 -13.33 -5.28
C MET A 1 -22.05 -11.91 -4.77
N LYS A 2 -23.01 -11.68 -3.85
CA LYS A 2 -23.25 -10.33 -3.29
C LYS A 2 -22.13 -9.96 -2.33
N THR A 3 -21.14 -9.25 -2.81
CA THR A 3 -20.16 -8.58 -1.94
C THR A 3 -20.85 -7.44 -1.23
N ASN A 4 -20.67 -7.30 0.09
CA ASN A 4 -21.21 -6.14 0.80
C ASN A 4 -20.56 -4.88 0.21
N PRO A 5 -21.29 -4.03 -0.48
CA PRO A 5 -20.73 -2.87 -1.16
C PRO A 5 -20.05 -1.92 -0.17
N LEU A 6 -20.57 -1.83 1.06
CA LEU A 6 -20.04 -1.00 2.14
C LEU A 6 -18.57 -1.30 2.52
N ILE A 7 -18.09 -2.53 2.32
CA ILE A 7 -16.71 -2.92 2.64
C ILE A 7 -15.85 -2.93 1.36
N THR A 8 -16.46 -3.28 0.24
CA THR A 8 -15.72 -3.43 -1.02
C THR A 8 -15.30 -2.09 -1.61
N TYR A 9 -16.19 -1.07 -1.59
CA TYR A 9 -15.85 0.25 -2.11
C TYR A 9 -14.69 0.93 -1.38
N PRO A 10 -14.69 1.03 -0.02
CA PRO A 10 -13.57 1.66 0.67
C PRO A 10 -12.25 0.88 0.50
N LEU A 11 -12.29 -0.46 0.40
CA LEU A 11 -11.10 -1.26 0.11
C LEU A 11 -10.51 -0.88 -1.25
N TRP A 12 -11.33 -0.83 -2.31
CA TRP A 12 -10.91 -0.41 -3.64
C TRP A 12 -10.36 1.02 -3.65
N ALA A 13 -11.06 1.93 -3.00
CA ALA A 13 -10.66 3.33 -2.92
C ALA A 13 -9.28 3.49 -2.26
N LEU A 14 -9.02 2.79 -1.15
CA LEU A 14 -7.74 2.86 -0.45
C LEU A 14 -6.60 2.25 -1.27
N VAL A 15 -6.83 1.11 -1.94
CA VAL A 15 -5.78 0.48 -2.76
C VAL A 15 -5.48 1.33 -3.99
N ILE A 16 -6.49 1.91 -4.65
CA ILE A 16 -6.29 2.84 -5.77
C ILE A 16 -5.55 4.09 -5.31
N LEU A 17 -5.95 4.69 -4.20
CA LEU A 17 -5.30 5.88 -3.64
C LEU A 17 -3.82 5.60 -3.33
N GLY A 18 -3.52 4.44 -2.72
CA GLY A 18 -2.15 4.00 -2.45
C GLY A 18 -1.34 3.79 -3.73
N PHE A 19 -1.94 3.18 -4.75
CA PHE A 19 -1.30 2.98 -6.05
C PHE A 19 -0.99 4.30 -6.75
N VAL A 20 -1.94 5.23 -6.79
CA VAL A 20 -1.75 6.58 -7.38
C VAL A 20 -0.67 7.34 -6.62
N GLY A 21 -0.68 7.29 -5.28
CA GLY A 21 0.35 7.92 -4.45
C GLY A 21 1.73 7.34 -4.74
N ALA A 22 1.87 6.02 -4.78
CA ALA A 22 3.13 5.35 -5.10
C ALA A 22 3.62 5.66 -6.52
N THR A 23 2.70 5.78 -7.49
CA THR A 23 3.03 6.16 -8.87
C THR A 23 3.55 7.59 -8.93
N ASN A 24 2.91 8.53 -8.25
CA ASN A 24 3.36 9.93 -8.20
C ASN A 24 4.79 10.04 -7.62
N VAL A 25 5.06 9.37 -6.50
CA VAL A 25 6.41 9.36 -5.91
C VAL A 25 7.43 8.70 -6.84
N SER A 26 7.05 7.66 -7.58
CA SER A 26 7.91 7.03 -8.59
C SER A 26 8.21 7.96 -9.77
N LEU A 27 7.23 8.77 -10.20
CA LEU A 27 7.40 9.79 -11.24
C LEU A 27 8.29 10.94 -10.75
N ASP A 28 8.16 11.37 -9.51
CA ASP A 28 9.03 12.39 -8.90
C ASP A 28 10.50 11.93 -8.88
N ASN A 29 10.75 10.65 -8.68
CA ASN A 29 12.09 10.08 -8.78
C ASN A 29 12.66 10.19 -10.21
N PHE A 30 11.85 10.07 -11.24
CA PHE A 30 12.24 10.33 -12.64
C PHE A 30 12.58 11.79 -12.88
N ASN A 31 11.93 12.72 -12.17
CA ASN A 31 12.16 14.16 -12.28
C ASN A 31 13.37 14.65 -11.46
N GLY A 32 14.17 13.73 -10.90
CA GLY A 32 15.42 14.07 -10.22
C GLY A 32 15.31 14.24 -8.69
N ASN A 33 14.17 13.96 -8.09
CA ASN A 33 14.05 13.88 -6.63
C ASN A 33 14.43 12.47 -6.17
N PRO A 34 15.61 12.25 -5.55
CA PRO A 34 16.07 10.89 -5.26
C PRO A 34 15.16 10.20 -4.23
N CYS A 35 14.61 9.08 -4.64
CA CYS A 35 13.93 8.14 -3.73
C CYS A 35 15.00 7.36 -2.94
N PRO A 36 14.79 7.08 -1.64
CA PRO A 36 15.72 6.23 -0.91
C PRO A 36 15.88 4.89 -1.63
N SER A 37 17.12 4.53 -1.92
CA SER A 37 17.45 3.28 -2.59
C SER A 37 17.92 2.24 -1.58
N PHE A 38 17.37 1.05 -1.67
CA PHE A 38 17.83 -0.11 -0.92
C PHE A 38 18.44 -1.10 -1.91
N PHE A 39 19.72 -1.46 -1.74
CA PHE A 39 20.50 -2.28 -2.71
C PHE A 39 20.42 -1.78 -4.16
N SER A 40 20.58 -0.47 -4.39
CA SER A 40 20.51 0.17 -5.71
C SER A 40 19.12 0.12 -6.38
N VAL A 41 18.09 -0.39 -5.72
CA VAL A 41 16.71 -0.37 -6.22
C VAL A 41 15.95 0.74 -5.51
N PRO A 42 15.34 1.70 -6.23
CA PRO A 42 14.51 2.73 -5.63
C PRO A 42 13.26 2.07 -5.01
N VAL A 43 13.08 2.27 -3.70
CA VAL A 43 11.99 1.66 -2.92
C VAL A 43 10.61 2.01 -3.47
N CYS A 44 10.48 3.17 -4.11
CA CYS A 44 9.24 3.64 -4.71
C CYS A 44 8.67 2.69 -5.76
N TYR A 45 9.53 2.08 -6.59
CA TYR A 45 9.09 1.11 -7.60
C TYR A 45 8.60 -0.20 -6.98
N VAL A 46 9.24 -0.64 -5.89
CA VAL A 46 8.83 -1.85 -5.17
C VAL A 46 7.45 -1.65 -4.55
N VAL A 47 7.22 -0.49 -3.94
CA VAL A 47 5.91 -0.13 -3.36
C VAL A 47 4.85 0.00 -4.44
N MET A 48 5.16 0.62 -5.59
CA MET A 48 4.24 0.72 -6.72
C MET A 48 3.84 -0.66 -7.24
N LEU A 49 4.80 -1.59 -7.40
CA LEU A 49 4.52 -2.98 -7.81
C LEU A 49 3.68 -3.72 -6.77
N ALA A 50 3.94 -3.51 -5.48
CA ALA A 50 3.19 -4.12 -4.39
C ALA A 50 1.70 -3.70 -4.42
N TYR A 51 1.42 -2.40 -4.60
CA TYR A 51 0.04 -1.93 -4.79
C TYR A 51 -0.57 -2.42 -6.11
N GLY A 52 0.24 -2.53 -7.18
CA GLY A 52 -0.17 -3.13 -8.45
C GLY A 52 -0.61 -4.59 -8.30
N LEU A 53 0.12 -5.38 -7.51
CA LEU A 53 -0.25 -6.76 -7.18
C LEU A 53 -1.54 -6.83 -6.37
N MET A 54 -1.73 -5.93 -5.40
CA MET A 54 -2.99 -5.85 -4.65
C MET A 54 -4.17 -5.50 -5.57
N LEU A 55 -4.04 -4.51 -6.44
CA LEU A 55 -5.06 -4.16 -7.44
C LEU A 55 -5.34 -5.32 -8.38
N GLY A 56 -4.30 -5.93 -8.96
CA GLY A 56 -4.44 -7.09 -9.84
C GLY A 56 -5.20 -8.23 -9.16
N SER A 57 -4.92 -8.50 -7.89
CA SER A 57 -5.61 -9.54 -7.12
C SER A 57 -7.09 -9.25 -6.90
N LEU A 58 -7.47 -7.97 -6.80
CA LEU A 58 -8.88 -7.55 -6.68
C LEU A 58 -9.64 -7.64 -8.01
N VAL A 59 -8.95 -7.42 -9.14
CA VAL A 59 -9.53 -7.50 -10.50
C VAL A 59 -9.68 -8.95 -10.95
N ILE A 60 -8.67 -9.79 -10.70
CA ILE A 60 -8.66 -11.19 -11.15
C ILE A 60 -9.64 -12.01 -10.31
N ASN A 61 -10.72 -12.46 -10.96
CA ASN A 61 -11.79 -13.24 -10.31
C ASN A 61 -11.47 -14.75 -10.19
N HIS A 62 -10.19 -15.15 -10.12
CA HIS A 62 -9.78 -16.56 -9.99
C HIS A 62 -9.77 -16.99 -8.52
N ASN A 63 -10.56 -17.99 -8.18
CA ASN A 63 -11.01 -18.32 -6.82
C ASN A 63 -9.93 -18.85 -5.84
N GLY A 64 -8.69 -19.04 -6.24
CA GLY A 64 -7.66 -19.62 -5.36
C GLY A 64 -6.46 -18.71 -5.10
N CYS A 65 -5.94 -18.05 -6.13
CA CYS A 65 -4.67 -17.33 -6.05
C CYS A 65 -4.77 -15.88 -5.56
N LYS A 66 -5.97 -15.28 -5.59
CA LYS A 66 -6.15 -13.86 -5.26
C LYS A 66 -5.73 -13.48 -3.84
N HIS A 67 -5.94 -14.38 -2.87
CA HIS A 67 -5.56 -14.11 -1.48
C HIS A 67 -4.03 -14.09 -1.31
N HIS A 68 -3.32 -15.00 -1.97
CA HIS A 68 -1.86 -15.04 -1.91
C HIS A 68 -1.23 -13.79 -2.53
N PHE A 69 -1.65 -13.40 -3.72
CA PHE A 69 -1.12 -12.19 -4.38
C PHE A 69 -1.41 -10.92 -3.59
N PHE A 70 -2.62 -10.82 -3.02
CA PHE A 70 -2.96 -9.69 -2.15
C PHE A 70 -2.09 -9.66 -0.90
N CYS A 71 -1.94 -10.79 -0.21
CA CYS A 71 -1.13 -10.88 1.01
C CYS A 71 0.35 -10.62 0.74
N ILE A 72 0.89 -11.08 -0.39
CA ILE A 72 2.28 -10.80 -0.77
C ILE A 72 2.47 -9.30 -1.03
N GLY A 73 1.61 -8.69 -1.86
CA GLY A 73 1.68 -7.26 -2.15
C GLY A 73 1.53 -6.42 -0.88
N TRP A 74 0.53 -6.74 -0.05
CA TRP A 74 0.32 -6.07 1.22
C TRP A 74 1.52 -6.25 2.17
N GLY A 75 2.04 -7.48 2.32
CA GLY A 75 3.18 -7.77 3.20
C GLY A 75 4.44 -7.01 2.80
N VAL A 76 4.75 -6.95 1.50
CA VAL A 76 5.90 -6.18 0.99
C VAL A 76 5.71 -4.69 1.27
N ALA A 77 4.55 -4.11 0.92
CA ALA A 77 4.28 -2.70 1.14
C ALA A 77 4.31 -2.34 2.63
N PHE A 78 3.73 -3.18 3.48
CA PHE A 78 3.71 -2.99 4.93
C PHE A 78 5.10 -3.05 5.55
N THR A 79 5.92 -4.03 5.16
CA THR A 79 7.30 -4.15 5.66
C THR A 79 8.12 -2.92 5.31
N ILE A 80 8.02 -2.45 4.07
CA ILE A 80 8.74 -1.25 3.63
C ILE A 80 8.25 -0.01 4.38
N ALA A 81 6.93 0.18 4.51
CA ALA A 81 6.36 1.32 5.23
C ALA A 81 6.75 1.30 6.71
N LEU A 82 6.79 0.12 7.33
CA LEU A 82 7.20 -0.05 8.72
C LEU A 82 8.70 0.29 8.90
N LEU A 83 9.57 -0.27 8.06
CA LEU A 83 11.01 0.01 8.10
C LEU A 83 11.30 1.48 7.86
N ALA A 84 10.64 2.10 6.88
CA ALA A 84 10.79 3.52 6.60
C ALA A 84 10.31 4.39 7.77
N SER A 85 9.18 4.03 8.40
CA SER A 85 8.67 4.75 9.57
C SER A 85 9.59 4.61 10.79
N LEU A 86 10.17 3.44 11.01
CA LEU A 86 11.16 3.24 12.08
C LEU A 86 12.44 4.03 11.79
N ALA A 87 12.94 3.98 10.55
CA ALA A 87 14.12 4.73 10.17
C ALA A 87 13.91 6.24 10.35
N GLU A 88 12.74 6.76 9.98
CA GLU A 88 12.36 8.16 10.20
C GLU A 88 12.35 8.53 11.69
N PHE A 89 11.78 7.64 12.51
CA PHE A 89 11.72 7.83 13.96
C PHE A 89 13.11 7.87 14.60
N PHE A 90 14.02 6.96 14.22
CA PHE A 90 15.38 6.88 14.79
C PHE A 90 16.34 7.91 14.19
N ALA A 91 16.17 8.28 12.91
CA ALA A 91 17.04 9.26 12.26
C ALA A 91 16.64 10.72 12.51
N GLY A 92 15.50 10.95 13.18
CA GLY A 92 15.03 12.30 13.49
C GLY A 92 14.54 13.10 12.27
N GLY A 93 14.19 12.41 11.18
CA GLY A 93 13.63 13.02 9.97
C GLY A 93 14.53 12.92 8.74
N GLY A 94 13.93 13.00 7.55
CA GLY A 94 14.63 13.09 6.27
C GLY A 94 14.80 11.79 5.49
N VAL A 95 14.34 10.66 6.02
CA VAL A 95 14.38 9.35 5.32
C VAL A 95 13.18 9.18 4.39
N CYS A 96 12.02 9.67 4.79
CA CYS A 96 10.83 9.62 3.97
C CYS A 96 10.82 10.74 2.94
N PRO A 97 10.51 10.45 1.66
CA PRO A 97 10.38 11.48 0.66
C PRO A 97 9.28 12.45 1.11
N SER A 98 9.70 13.67 1.41
CA SER A 98 8.79 14.77 1.61
C SER A 98 8.38 15.25 0.23
N SER A 99 7.21 14.85 -0.27
CA SER A 99 6.71 15.35 -1.53
C SER A 99 6.64 16.88 -1.47
N GLY A 100 7.50 17.54 -2.26
CA GLY A 100 7.54 18.99 -2.36
C GLY A 100 6.32 19.61 -3.04
N GLY A 101 5.30 18.84 -3.32
CA GLY A 101 4.09 19.27 -3.99
C GLY A 101 2.83 18.82 -3.26
N GLY A 102 2.27 19.64 -2.43
CA GLY A 102 0.86 19.60 -2.07
C GLY A 102 0.49 19.02 -0.71
N LEU A 103 1.06 17.94 -0.24
CA LEU A 103 0.71 17.37 1.09
C LEU A 103 1.67 17.81 2.21
N ARG A 104 2.83 18.34 1.89
CA ARG A 104 3.78 18.89 2.86
C ARG A 104 3.33 20.23 3.46
N GLY A 105 2.42 20.89 2.78
CA GLY A 105 2.03 22.24 3.18
C GLY A 105 1.13 22.33 4.40
N ALA A 106 0.41 21.27 4.73
CA ALA A 106 -0.61 21.35 5.76
C ALA A 106 -0.22 20.80 7.13
N THR A 107 0.65 19.78 7.22
CA THR A 107 0.86 19.09 8.51
C THR A 107 2.31 18.68 8.80
N GLY A 108 3.23 18.77 7.87
CA GLY A 108 4.63 18.32 8.09
C GLY A 108 4.78 16.81 8.39
N THR A 109 3.70 16.03 8.26
CA THR A 109 3.70 14.59 8.56
C THR A 109 4.40 13.81 7.45
N PRO A 110 5.36 12.94 7.80
CA PRO A 110 6.03 12.08 6.83
C PRO A 110 5.02 11.13 6.18
N LEU A 111 5.07 11.02 4.84
CA LEU A 111 4.17 10.16 4.05
C LEU A 111 4.19 8.70 4.50
N CYS A 112 5.29 8.25 5.12
CA CYS A 112 5.44 6.88 5.61
C CYS A 112 4.41 6.52 6.69
N TYR A 113 4.09 7.43 7.61
CA TYR A 113 3.09 7.18 8.65
C TYR A 113 1.68 7.11 8.06
N ILE A 114 1.37 7.97 7.10
CA ILE A 114 0.08 7.95 6.41
C ILE A 114 -0.08 6.61 5.65
N SER A 115 0.97 6.20 4.94
CA SER A 115 0.99 4.91 4.23
C SER A 115 0.81 3.72 5.18
N LEU A 116 1.45 3.74 6.35
CA LEU A 116 1.32 2.69 7.35
C LEU A 116 -0.11 2.59 7.88
N ILE A 117 -0.74 3.71 8.21
CA ILE A 117 -2.13 3.76 8.68
C ILE A 117 -3.08 3.25 7.59
N MET A 118 -2.87 3.66 6.34
CA MET A 118 -3.66 3.18 5.20
C MET A 118 -3.54 1.67 5.01
N LEU A 119 -2.33 1.11 5.12
CA LEU A 119 -2.09 -0.33 4.98
C LEU A 119 -2.76 -1.14 6.10
N ILE A 120 -2.78 -0.64 7.33
CA ILE A 120 -3.53 -1.23 8.44
C ILE A 120 -5.04 -1.20 8.13
N GLY A 121 -5.55 -0.07 7.64
CA GLY A 121 -6.95 0.06 7.23
C GLY A 121 -7.33 -0.91 6.12
N ILE A 122 -6.49 -1.06 5.10
CA ILE A 122 -6.66 -2.01 4.01
C ILE A 122 -6.74 -3.46 4.54
N LEU A 123 -5.85 -3.82 5.47
CA LEU A 123 -5.86 -5.16 6.07
C LEU A 123 -7.15 -5.41 6.85
N MET A 124 -7.59 -4.47 7.67
CA MET A 124 -8.83 -4.59 8.44
C MET A 124 -10.05 -4.78 7.53
N LEU A 125 -10.16 -4.00 6.46
CA LEU A 125 -11.23 -4.14 5.48
C LEU A 125 -11.15 -5.47 4.70
N PHE A 126 -9.94 -5.92 4.38
CA PHE A 126 -9.72 -7.18 3.68
C PHE A 126 -10.15 -8.38 4.54
N ILE A 127 -9.79 -8.40 5.82
CA ILE A 127 -10.18 -9.46 6.76
C ILE A 127 -11.70 -9.48 6.96
N GLN A 128 -12.34 -8.32 7.09
CA GLN A 128 -13.79 -8.24 7.30
C GLN A 128 -14.61 -8.60 6.05
N GLY A 129 -14.05 -8.39 4.86
CA GLY A 129 -14.73 -8.58 3.59
C GLY A 129 -14.42 -9.92 2.92
N PRO A 130 -13.46 -9.95 2.00
CA PRO A 130 -13.23 -11.11 1.13
C PRO A 130 -12.65 -12.34 1.84
N TYR A 131 -11.83 -12.14 2.89
CA TYR A 131 -11.17 -13.24 3.61
C TYR A 131 -12.16 -14.08 4.42
N LYS A 132 -13.07 -13.45 5.16
CA LYS A 132 -14.06 -14.15 6.00
C LYS A 132 -14.92 -15.10 5.19
N ARG A 133 -15.25 -14.73 3.95
CA ARG A 133 -16.06 -15.59 3.04
C ARG A 133 -15.28 -16.75 2.46
N ALA A 134 -13.99 -16.57 2.16
CA ALA A 134 -13.16 -17.65 1.65
C ALA A 134 -13.02 -18.78 2.70
N CYS A 135 -12.89 -18.42 3.98
CA CYS A 135 -12.85 -19.39 5.08
C CYS A 135 -14.19 -20.10 5.31
N GLU A 136 -15.32 -19.44 5.07
CA GLU A 136 -16.66 -20.08 5.23
C GLU A 136 -16.96 -21.10 4.14
N ILE A 137 -16.47 -20.88 2.91
CA ILE A 137 -16.67 -21.81 1.78
C ILE A 137 -15.86 -23.11 1.98
N HIS A 138 -14.70 -23.04 2.61
CA HIS A 138 -13.86 -24.21 2.89
C HIS A 138 -14.35 -25.08 4.06
N LYS A 139 -15.32 -24.59 4.82
CA LYS A 139 -15.90 -25.29 5.99
C LYS A 139 -17.16 -26.10 5.66
N LYS A 140 -17.67 -26.01 4.45
CA LYS A 140 -18.78 -26.81 3.92
C LYS A 140 -18.28 -27.90 2.98
#